data_b309e461e55895c83726729a97a4debb
#
_entry.id   b309e461e55895c83726729a97a4debb
#
_cell.length_a   1.000
_cell.length_b   1.000
_cell.length_c   1.000
_cell.angle_alpha   90.00
_cell.angle_beta   90.00
_cell.angle_gamma   90.00
#
_symmetry.space_group_name_H-M   'P 1'
#
loop_
_entity.id
_entity.type
_entity.pdbx_description
1 polymer ?
#
loop_
_entity_poly.entity_id
_entity_poly.type
_entity_poly.pdbx_seq_one_letter_code
_entity_poly.pdbx_strand_id
1 'polypeptide(L)'
;MTTADEEVRAILEEWAAATRLSRRDEIQKHHSTDLVIFDVLPPMKYEGAEAYRRSWDEWQPNTQGEAVFNLVNLTITAGNDVAFAHSFIRCGGTLPDGRRFHDLVRATFCLRKVDGSWVVEHQHVSKPYVIS
;
A
#
# COMPACT_ATOMS: atom_id res chain seq x y z
N MET A 1 -26.56 -2.74 -2.37
CA MET A 1 -25.64 -3.90 -2.33
C MET A 1 -24.32 -3.52 -3.01
N THR A 2 -23.22 -3.67 -2.32
CA THR A 2 -21.91 -3.36 -2.90
C THR A 2 -21.39 -4.52 -3.72
N THR A 3 -20.71 -4.21 -4.82
CA THR A 3 -20.03 -5.22 -5.63
C THR A 3 -18.68 -5.55 -5.01
N ALA A 4 -18.09 -6.67 -5.41
CA ALA A 4 -16.75 -7.05 -4.97
C ALA A 4 -15.73 -5.97 -5.35
N ASP A 5 -15.83 -5.40 -6.53
CA ASP A 5 -14.95 -4.31 -6.98
C ASP A 5 -15.05 -3.11 -6.05
N GLU A 6 -16.26 -2.72 -5.67
CA GLU A 6 -16.47 -1.58 -4.76
C GLU A 6 -15.91 -1.86 -3.38
N GLU A 7 -16.06 -3.09 -2.88
CA GLU A 7 -15.51 -3.49 -1.58
C GLU A 7 -13.98 -3.43 -1.58
N VAL A 8 -13.34 -3.95 -2.63
CA VAL A 8 -11.89 -3.93 -2.76
C VAL A 8 -11.38 -2.50 -2.90
N ARG A 9 -12.07 -1.67 -3.69
CA ARG A 9 -11.71 -0.27 -3.85
C ARG A 9 -11.75 0.46 -2.51
N ALA A 10 -12.80 0.25 -1.73
CA ALA A 10 -12.93 0.89 -0.43
C ALA A 10 -11.78 0.52 0.51
N ILE A 11 -11.37 -0.75 0.52
CA ILE A 11 -10.25 -1.22 1.34
C ILE A 11 -8.93 -0.56 0.93
N LEU A 12 -8.66 -0.51 -0.37
CA LEU A 12 -7.41 0.08 -0.86
C LEU A 12 -7.36 1.58 -0.67
N GLU A 13 -8.49 2.28 -0.88
CA GLU A 13 -8.56 3.72 -0.63
C GLU A 13 -8.43 4.04 0.87
N GLU A 14 -9.03 3.23 1.73
CA GLU A 14 -8.89 3.36 3.18
C GLU A 14 -7.44 3.17 3.62
N TRP A 15 -6.77 2.16 3.05
CA TRP A 15 -5.35 1.92 3.31
C TRP A 15 -4.49 3.12 2.89
N ALA A 16 -4.75 3.68 1.72
CA ALA A 16 -4.01 4.85 1.24
C ALA A 16 -4.21 6.05 2.15
N ALA A 17 -5.45 6.29 2.60
CA ALA A 17 -5.76 7.37 3.52
C ALA A 17 -5.08 7.17 4.88
N ALA A 18 -5.12 5.94 5.40
CA ALA A 18 -4.46 5.61 6.67
C ALA A 18 -2.94 5.82 6.57
N THR A 19 -2.35 5.45 5.45
CA THR A 19 -0.92 5.64 5.20
C THR A 19 -0.58 7.14 5.16
N ARG A 20 -1.37 7.92 4.44
CA ARG A 20 -1.18 9.37 4.34
C ARG A 20 -1.24 10.05 5.71
N LEU A 21 -2.13 9.58 6.57
CA LEU A 21 -2.37 10.17 7.88
C LEU A 21 -1.57 9.49 9.00
N SER A 22 -0.74 8.51 8.67
CA SER A 22 0.08 7.73 9.61
C SER A 22 -0.74 7.06 10.71
N ARG A 23 -1.92 6.57 10.37
CA ARG A 23 -2.79 5.83 11.29
C ARG A 23 -2.41 4.36 11.27
N ARG A 24 -1.34 4.03 11.97
CA ARG A 24 -0.70 2.72 11.88
C ARG A 24 -1.63 1.53 12.11
N ASP A 25 -2.53 1.62 13.08
CA ASP A 25 -3.46 0.53 13.36
C ASP A 25 -4.43 0.29 12.19
N GLU A 26 -4.79 1.36 11.48
CA GLU A 26 -5.70 1.27 10.35
C GLU A 26 -5.00 0.81 9.08
N ILE A 27 -3.69 1.06 8.94
CA ILE A 27 -2.93 0.62 7.77
C ILE A 27 -2.98 -0.90 7.62
N GLN A 28 -2.91 -1.64 8.73
CA GLN A 28 -2.91 -3.10 8.72
C GLN A 28 -4.28 -3.75 8.73
N LYS A 29 -5.32 -2.98 8.90
CA LYS A 29 -6.66 -3.49 9.20
C LYS A 29 -7.17 -4.58 8.26
N HIS A 30 -6.88 -4.48 6.97
CA HIS A 30 -7.34 -5.44 5.97
C HIS A 30 -6.17 -6.19 5.34
N HIS A 31 -5.10 -6.42 6.09
CA HIS A 31 -3.93 -7.12 5.60
C HIS A 31 -3.80 -8.47 6.31
N SER A 32 -3.41 -9.49 5.56
CA SER A 32 -3.19 -10.82 6.09
C SER A 32 -2.04 -10.84 7.09
N THR A 33 -2.14 -11.70 8.11
CA THR A 33 -0.99 -11.93 9.01
C THR A 33 0.18 -12.57 8.29
N ASP A 34 -0.08 -13.24 7.16
CA ASP A 34 0.94 -13.90 6.34
C ASP A 34 1.32 -13.09 5.10
N LEU A 35 1.09 -11.79 5.16
CA LEU A 35 1.34 -10.86 4.08
C LEU A 35 2.78 -10.95 3.55
N VAL A 36 2.92 -10.88 2.24
CA VAL A 36 4.23 -10.80 1.58
C VAL A 36 4.29 -9.50 0.78
N ILE A 37 5.32 -8.72 1.02
CA ILE A 37 5.52 -7.44 0.32
C ILE A 37 6.87 -7.41 -0.37
N PHE A 38 6.85 -7.03 -1.65
CA PHE A 38 8.04 -6.66 -2.41
C PHE A 38 7.99 -5.14 -2.57
N ASP A 39 9.04 -4.46 -2.17
CA ASP A 39 9.06 -3.01 -2.21
C ASP A 39 10.29 -2.50 -2.97
N VAL A 40 10.38 -1.19 -3.15
CA VAL A 40 11.41 -0.56 -3.97
C VAL A 40 12.80 -0.54 -3.33
N LEU A 41 12.88 -0.69 -2.02
CA LEU A 41 14.16 -0.72 -1.30
C LEU A 41 14.36 -2.07 -0.61
N PRO A 42 15.61 -2.42 -0.26
CA PRO A 42 15.89 -3.65 0.49
C PRO A 42 15.09 -3.72 1.79
N PRO A 43 14.78 -4.93 2.25
CA PRO A 43 15.23 -6.23 1.78
C PRO A 43 14.45 -6.72 0.56
N MET A 44 14.80 -7.91 0.05
CA MET A 44 14.11 -8.51 -1.09
C MET A 44 12.63 -8.71 -0.82
N LYS A 45 12.24 -8.98 0.42
CA LYS A 45 10.84 -9.11 0.80
C LYS A 45 10.64 -8.80 2.27
N TYR A 46 9.41 -8.38 2.60
CA TYR A 46 8.90 -8.40 3.96
C TYR A 46 7.87 -9.52 4.04
N GLU A 47 7.95 -10.34 5.08
CA GLU A 47 7.06 -11.47 5.26
C GLU A 47 6.40 -11.38 6.63
N GLY A 48 5.06 -11.31 6.62
CA GLY A 48 4.25 -11.22 7.82
C GLY A 48 3.90 -9.81 8.22
N ALA A 49 2.82 -9.68 8.99
CA ALA A 49 2.29 -8.40 9.43
C ALA A 49 3.27 -7.63 10.32
N GLU A 50 4.04 -8.35 11.14
CA GLU A 50 5.02 -7.71 12.02
C GLU A 50 6.18 -7.10 11.22
N ALA A 51 6.66 -7.80 10.20
CA ALA A 51 7.71 -7.27 9.33
C ALA A 51 7.22 -6.01 8.60
N TYR A 52 5.96 -6.02 8.17
CA TYR A 52 5.35 -4.84 7.55
C TYR A 52 5.32 -3.67 8.53
N ARG A 53 4.91 -3.93 9.76
CA ARG A 53 4.88 -2.88 10.79
C ARG A 53 6.28 -2.29 11.04
N ARG A 54 7.30 -3.15 11.14
CA ARG A 54 8.68 -2.69 11.32
C ARG A 54 9.18 -1.87 10.15
N SER A 55 8.72 -2.16 8.94
CA SER A 55 9.13 -1.41 7.76
C SER A 55 8.79 0.08 7.84
N TRP A 56 7.72 0.41 8.53
CA TRP A 56 7.33 1.81 8.68
C TRP A 56 8.35 2.61 9.49
N ASP A 57 8.97 1.98 10.50
CA ASP A 57 9.99 2.65 11.30
C ASP A 57 11.28 2.84 10.52
N GLU A 58 11.59 1.90 9.62
CA GLU A 58 12.80 1.96 8.80
C GLU A 58 12.67 2.94 7.65
N TRP A 59 11.45 3.10 7.14
CA TRP A 59 11.20 3.73 5.85
C TRP A 59 10.63 5.13 5.91
N GLN A 60 9.93 5.43 7.00
CA GLN A 60 9.27 6.72 7.11
C GLN A 60 10.32 7.77 7.42
N PRO A 61 10.74 8.58 6.46
CA PRO A 61 11.49 9.75 6.82
C PRO A 61 10.62 10.58 7.75
N ASN A 62 11.22 11.25 8.71
CA ASN A 62 10.48 12.16 9.58
C ASN A 62 9.91 13.28 8.73
N THR A 63 8.70 13.13 8.26
CA THR A 63 8.04 14.16 7.47
C THR A 63 7.28 15.10 8.39
N GLN A 64 7.21 16.35 7.99
CA GLN A 64 6.39 17.35 8.66
C GLN A 64 5.05 17.45 7.97
N GLY A 65 3.98 17.48 8.76
CA GLY A 65 2.64 17.64 8.25
C GLY A 65 2.13 16.41 7.52
N GLU A 66 1.11 16.61 6.71
CA GLU A 66 0.44 15.54 5.99
C GLU A 66 1.29 15.06 4.82
N ALA A 67 1.48 13.75 4.71
CA ALA A 67 2.18 13.14 3.60
C ALA A 67 1.28 13.10 2.36
N VAL A 68 1.89 12.99 1.19
CA VAL A 68 1.18 12.70 -0.05
C VAL A 68 1.21 11.19 -0.25
N PHE A 69 0.04 10.58 -0.39
CA PHE A 69 -0.05 9.15 -0.68
C PHE A 69 -1.40 8.88 -1.34
N ASN A 70 -1.40 8.86 -2.67
CA ASN A 70 -2.64 8.75 -3.45
C ASN A 70 -2.54 7.66 -4.49
N LEU A 71 -3.60 6.86 -4.59
CA LEU A 71 -3.72 5.88 -5.66
C LEU A 71 -4.16 6.61 -6.93
N VAL A 72 -3.48 6.33 -8.03
CA VAL A 72 -3.75 6.95 -9.33
C VAL A 72 -4.04 5.84 -10.34
N ASN A 73 -5.18 5.94 -11.02
CA ASN A 73 -5.63 4.96 -12.01
C ASN A 73 -5.79 3.56 -11.42
N LEU A 74 -6.42 3.46 -10.27
CA LEU A 74 -6.68 2.18 -9.62
C LEU A 74 -7.63 1.34 -10.46
N THR A 75 -7.18 0.16 -10.86
CA THR A 75 -7.94 -0.80 -11.66
C THR A 75 -8.06 -2.11 -10.88
N ILE A 76 -9.28 -2.60 -10.74
CA ILE A 76 -9.59 -3.76 -9.91
C ILE A 76 -10.27 -4.83 -10.74
N THR A 77 -9.84 -6.08 -10.58
CA THR A 77 -10.52 -7.24 -11.12
C THR A 77 -10.81 -8.17 -9.95
N ALA A 78 -12.08 -8.32 -9.62
CA ALA A 78 -12.48 -9.10 -8.45
C ALA A 78 -13.42 -10.25 -8.87
N GLY A 79 -13.09 -11.45 -8.39
CA GLY A 79 -13.96 -12.61 -8.47
C GLY A 79 -14.74 -12.79 -7.17
N ASN A 80 -15.19 -14.02 -6.92
CA ASN A 80 -15.97 -14.32 -5.72
C ASN A 80 -15.10 -14.36 -4.46
N ASP A 81 -13.86 -14.79 -4.57
CA ASP A 81 -13.00 -15.03 -3.42
C ASP A 81 -11.55 -14.61 -3.62
N VAL A 82 -11.17 -14.20 -4.83
CA VAL A 82 -9.84 -13.65 -5.11
C VAL A 82 -9.98 -12.40 -5.97
N ALA A 83 -9.04 -11.48 -5.79
CA ALA A 83 -9.02 -10.25 -6.56
C ALA A 83 -7.57 -9.81 -6.78
N PHE A 84 -7.37 -9.07 -7.85
CA PHE A 84 -6.12 -8.34 -8.02
C PHE A 84 -6.42 -6.91 -8.42
N ALA A 85 -5.48 -6.04 -8.13
CA ALA A 85 -5.60 -4.64 -8.50
C ALA A 85 -4.22 -4.09 -8.85
N HIS A 86 -4.20 -3.10 -9.70
CA HIS A 86 -2.98 -2.36 -9.96
C HIS A 86 -3.26 -0.88 -9.97
N SER A 87 -2.24 -0.10 -9.64
CA SER A 87 -2.36 1.34 -9.51
C SER A 87 -0.99 1.97 -9.60
N PHE A 88 -0.95 3.24 -9.93
CA PHE A 88 0.22 4.04 -9.57
C PHE A 88 -0.02 4.59 -8.16
N ILE A 89 1.06 4.87 -7.45
CA ILE A 89 0.99 5.55 -6.17
C ILE A 89 1.84 6.80 -6.26
N ARG A 90 1.19 7.94 -6.08
CA ARG A 90 1.91 9.22 -5.93
C ARG A 90 2.20 9.38 -4.46
N CYS A 91 3.47 9.40 -4.09
CA CYS A 91 3.87 9.50 -2.70
C CYS A 91 4.92 10.60 -2.52
N GLY A 92 4.97 11.16 -1.31
CA GLY A 92 5.90 12.23 -1.03
C GLY A 92 5.58 12.89 0.30
N GLY A 93 6.29 13.97 0.55
CA GLY A 93 6.10 14.73 1.78
C GLY A 93 7.09 15.87 1.90
N THR A 94 7.11 16.46 3.09
CA THR A 94 8.02 17.55 3.44
C THR A 94 8.95 17.06 4.53
N LEU A 95 10.26 17.18 4.30
CA LEU A 95 11.27 16.79 5.26
C LEU A 95 11.38 17.89 6.36
N PRO A 96 12.01 17.56 7.52
CA PRO A 96 12.14 18.53 8.61
C PRO A 96 12.88 19.82 8.22
N ASP A 97 13.73 19.77 7.19
CA ASP A 97 14.45 20.95 6.69
C ASP A 97 13.64 21.76 5.67
N GLY A 98 12.38 21.38 5.42
CA GLY A 98 11.49 22.06 4.50
C GLY A 98 11.56 21.59 3.06
N ARG A 99 12.49 20.71 2.71
CA ARG A 99 12.56 20.17 1.35
C ARG A 99 11.38 19.25 1.08
N ARG A 100 10.84 19.34 -0.12
CA ARG A 100 9.76 18.47 -0.57
C ARG A 100 10.30 17.39 -1.48
N PHE A 101 9.70 16.20 -1.38
CA PHE A 101 10.01 15.11 -2.30
C PHE A 101 8.72 14.52 -2.83
N HIS A 102 8.76 14.07 -4.07
CA HIS A 102 7.65 13.40 -4.75
C HIS A 102 8.17 12.22 -5.54
N ASP A 103 7.37 11.18 -5.56
CA ASP A 103 7.68 10.00 -6.36
C ASP A 103 6.39 9.42 -6.92
N LEU A 104 6.52 8.68 -8.02
CA LEU A 104 5.41 7.94 -8.61
C LEU A 104 5.90 6.51 -8.81
N VAL A 105 5.24 5.58 -8.15
CA VAL A 105 5.62 4.17 -8.19
C VAL A 105 4.47 3.33 -8.73
N ARG A 106 4.75 2.08 -9.06
CA ARG A 106 3.75 1.12 -9.53
C ARG A 106 3.43 0.15 -8.42
N ALA A 107 2.16 -0.20 -8.27
CA ALA A 107 1.75 -1.15 -7.25
C ALA A 107 0.79 -2.19 -7.80
N THR A 108 0.95 -3.42 -7.34
CA THR A 108 0.02 -4.51 -7.59
C THR A 108 -0.39 -5.07 -6.24
N PHE A 109 -1.68 -5.34 -6.10
CA PHE A 109 -2.26 -5.86 -4.86
C PHE A 109 -2.98 -7.15 -5.19
N CYS A 110 -2.75 -8.18 -4.38
CA CYS A 110 -3.47 -9.44 -4.47
C CYS A 110 -4.28 -9.62 -3.20
N LEU A 111 -5.57 -9.87 -3.37
CA LEU A 111 -6.49 -9.98 -2.25
C LEU A 111 -7.21 -11.33 -2.28
N ARG A 112 -7.59 -11.78 -1.10
CA ARG A 112 -8.40 -12.99 -0.95
C ARG A 112 -9.51 -12.72 0.05
N LYS A 113 -10.66 -13.36 -0.16
CA LYS A 113 -11.77 -13.27 0.77
C LYS A 113 -11.64 -14.36 1.82
N VAL A 114 -11.61 -13.97 3.09
CA VAL A 114 -11.47 -14.87 4.23
C VAL A 114 -12.62 -14.59 5.17
N ASP A 115 -13.43 -15.60 5.44
CA ASP A 115 -14.58 -15.48 6.34
C ASP A 115 -15.47 -14.28 6.00
N GLY A 116 -15.71 -14.10 4.71
CA GLY A 116 -16.57 -13.03 4.22
C GLY A 116 -15.93 -11.66 4.09
N SER A 117 -14.66 -11.52 4.42
CA SER A 117 -13.94 -10.24 4.37
C SER A 117 -12.74 -10.31 3.45
N TRP A 118 -12.53 -9.26 2.66
CA TRP A 118 -11.36 -9.16 1.80
C TRP A 118 -10.13 -8.79 2.60
N VAL A 119 -9.02 -9.50 2.34
CA VAL A 119 -7.72 -9.18 2.93
C VAL A 119 -6.66 -9.07 1.84
N VAL A 120 -5.73 -8.16 2.00
CA VAL A 120 -4.57 -8.03 1.13
C VAL A 120 -3.54 -9.07 1.56
N GLU A 121 -3.18 -9.95 0.65
CA GLU A 121 -2.18 -11.00 0.90
C GLU A 121 -0.81 -10.66 0.36
N HIS A 122 -0.76 -9.81 -0.64
CA HIS A 122 0.49 -9.47 -1.31
C HIS A 122 0.41 -8.07 -1.90
N GLN A 123 1.50 -7.35 -1.75
CA GLN A 123 1.72 -6.08 -2.43
C GLN A 123 3.07 -6.13 -3.11
N HIS A 124 3.13 -5.59 -4.31
CA HIS A 124 4.38 -5.44 -5.04
C HIS A 124 4.46 -4.01 -5.53
N VAL A 125 5.40 -3.27 -5.00
CA VAL A 125 5.64 -1.87 -5.37
C VAL A 125 6.99 -1.81 -6.09
N SER A 126 7.01 -1.17 -7.23
CA SER A 126 8.21 -1.11 -8.04
C SER A 126 8.36 0.23 -8.76
N LYS A 127 9.57 0.48 -9.22
CA LYS A 127 9.88 1.59 -10.11
C LYS A 127 10.65 1.03 -11.30
N PRO A 128 10.53 1.63 -12.48
CA PRO A 128 11.39 1.25 -13.59
C PRO A 128 12.86 1.47 -13.23
N TYR A 129 13.68 0.50 -13.56
CA TYR A 129 15.13 0.67 -13.41
C TYR A 129 15.62 1.65 -14.50
N VAL A 130 16.32 2.66 -14.06
CA VAL A 130 16.86 3.67 -14.98
C VAL A 130 18.35 3.42 -15.18
N ILE A 131 18.74 3.24 -16.42
CA ILE A 131 20.14 3.09 -16.78
C ILE A 131 20.67 4.49 -17.11
N SER A 132 21.64 4.93 -16.36
CA SER A 132 22.24 6.25 -16.58
C SER A 132 23.57 6.14 -17.30
#